data_f485166c1d0403007bc0f560051cfe35
#
_entry.id   f485166c1d0403007bc0f560051cfe35
#
_cell.length_a   1.000
_cell.length_b   1.000
_cell.length_c   1.000
_cell.angle_alpha   90.00
_cell.angle_beta   90.00
_cell.angle_gamma   90.00
#
_symmetry.space_group_name_H-M   'P 1'
#
loop_
_entity.id
_entity.type
_entity.pdbx_description
1 polymer ?
#
loop_
_entity_poly.entity_id
_entity_poly.type
_entity_poly.pdbx_seq_one_letter_code
_entity_poly.pdbx_strand_id
1 'polypeptide(L)'
;MNTNNRALIATAAVVAWSWAVPAVADDTVYNNSFRLGSETVFYHTKADDLSGPYVPAGVNINPKDLETLYIAYVRHIWSGFEAELAIGYPPLAKVEGKGPATLGSVPYNGEVISTARWISPTLFLEYKFLSESSLFQPYIGVGVNYTTFYDRTSTAQGNAASGGPTKLSLTSSVGPAYTAGLSFNFSSRWHLYASYSIARVDTDLRADTAGVIRTTHIRFGPQALVVSGGYSF
;
A
#
# COMPACT_ATOMS: atom_id res chain seq x y z
N MET A 1 16.49 -31.77 8.74
CA MET A 1 16.07 -31.03 9.96
C MET A 1 17.02 -29.85 10.13
N ASN A 2 16.60 -28.66 9.75
CA ASN A 2 17.14 -27.41 10.29
C ASN A 2 16.19 -26.27 9.88
N THR A 3 15.34 -25.93 10.80
CA THR A 3 14.37 -24.84 10.74
C THR A 3 15.10 -23.56 11.12
N ASN A 4 15.34 -22.66 10.19
CA ASN A 4 15.72 -21.28 10.49
C ASN A 4 14.52 -20.36 10.36
N ASN A 5 13.74 -20.28 11.43
CA ASN A 5 12.82 -19.17 11.68
C ASN A 5 13.63 -17.92 11.97
N ARG A 6 13.78 -17.03 11.01
CA ARG A 6 14.19 -15.66 11.26
C ARG A 6 12.93 -14.79 11.40
N ALA A 7 12.51 -14.63 12.65
CA ALA A 7 11.58 -13.58 13.03
C ALA A 7 12.27 -12.23 12.79
N LEU A 8 11.78 -11.45 11.84
CA LEU A 8 12.12 -10.04 11.68
C LEU A 8 11.44 -9.27 12.80
N ILE A 9 12.20 -8.93 13.83
CA ILE A 9 11.79 -7.99 14.87
C ILE A 9 11.96 -6.59 14.27
N ALA A 10 10.85 -5.96 13.89
CA ALA A 10 10.83 -4.55 13.55
C ALA A 10 11.09 -3.76 14.85
N THR A 11 12.28 -3.24 15.00
CA THR A 11 12.64 -2.37 16.11
C THR A 11 12.13 -0.96 15.79
N ALA A 12 10.92 -0.64 16.23
CA ALA A 12 10.43 0.73 16.24
C ALA A 12 11.21 1.51 17.31
N ALA A 13 12.19 2.31 16.89
CA ALA A 13 12.88 3.25 17.76
C ALA A 13 11.92 4.41 18.10
N VAL A 14 11.21 4.31 19.22
CA VAL A 14 10.50 5.43 19.81
C VAL A 14 11.51 6.35 20.47
N VAL A 15 11.86 7.44 19.79
CA VAL A 15 12.61 8.53 20.39
C VAL A 15 11.63 9.35 21.21
N ALA A 16 11.54 9.05 22.50
CA ALA A 16 10.79 9.83 23.47
C ALA A 16 11.54 11.13 23.78
N TRP A 17 11.19 12.21 23.10
CA TRP A 17 11.58 13.55 23.50
C TRP A 17 10.55 14.04 24.53
N SER A 18 10.94 13.99 25.80
CA SER A 18 10.16 14.58 26.90
C SER A 18 10.29 16.11 26.87
N TRP A 19 9.42 16.75 26.09
CA TRP A 19 9.15 18.18 26.24
C TRP A 19 7.84 18.28 27.02
N ALA A 20 7.92 18.62 28.31
CA ALA A 20 6.76 19.03 29.08
C ALA A 20 6.27 20.38 28.53
N VAL A 21 5.37 20.34 27.57
CA VAL A 21 4.62 21.51 27.13
C VAL A 21 3.42 21.62 28.07
N PRO A 22 3.21 22.76 28.77
CA PRO A 22 2.01 22.94 29.54
C PRO A 22 0.81 22.87 28.58
N ALA A 23 -0.15 22.00 28.87
CA ALA A 23 -1.42 21.93 28.17
C ALA A 23 -2.19 23.21 28.43
N VAL A 24 -2.01 24.20 27.57
CA VAL A 24 -2.95 25.31 27.45
C VAL A 24 -4.07 24.77 26.56
N ALA A 25 -5.25 24.57 27.14
CA ALA A 25 -6.45 24.31 26.38
C ALA A 25 -6.73 25.55 25.52
N ASP A 26 -6.26 25.54 24.31
CA ASP A 26 -6.65 26.50 23.28
C ASP A 26 -7.90 25.91 22.62
N ASP A 27 -9.06 26.54 22.82
CA ASP A 27 -10.35 26.15 22.23
C ASP A 27 -10.40 26.37 20.70
N THR A 28 -9.25 26.57 20.06
CA THR A 28 -9.15 26.80 18.63
C THR A 28 -9.38 25.50 17.89
N VAL A 29 -10.50 25.36 17.22
CA VAL A 29 -10.80 24.23 16.33
C VAL A 29 -10.00 24.40 15.03
N TYR A 30 -9.00 23.55 14.84
CA TYR A 30 -8.23 23.52 13.60
C TYR A 30 -8.94 22.65 12.56
N ASN A 31 -9.28 23.26 11.43
CA ASN A 31 -10.04 22.57 10.38
C ASN A 31 -9.18 21.75 9.40
N ASN A 32 -7.87 21.86 9.49
CA ASN A 32 -6.96 21.20 8.57
C ASN A 32 -5.85 20.50 9.34
N SER A 33 -5.38 19.37 8.83
CA SER A 33 -4.17 18.75 9.33
C SER A 33 -3.39 18.04 8.21
N PHE A 34 -2.08 17.92 8.43
CA PHE A 34 -1.23 17.03 7.65
C PHE A 34 -0.82 15.84 8.52
N ARG A 35 -0.80 14.66 7.91
CA ARG A 35 -0.28 13.42 8.51
C ARG A 35 0.95 12.98 7.74
N LEU A 36 2.02 12.60 8.44
CA LEU A 36 3.25 12.07 7.89
C LEU A 36 3.68 10.85 8.69
N GLY A 37 4.03 9.76 8.03
CA GLY A 37 4.37 8.53 8.73
C GLY A 37 4.90 7.43 7.84
N SER A 38 4.83 6.21 8.35
CA SER A 38 5.18 4.98 7.64
C SER A 38 3.93 4.18 7.32
N GLU A 39 3.91 3.60 6.13
CA GLU A 39 2.89 2.69 5.65
C GLU A 39 3.54 1.35 5.28
N THR A 40 3.07 0.27 5.90
CA THR A 40 3.42 -1.09 5.51
C THR A 40 2.27 -1.69 4.72
N VAL A 41 2.53 -2.06 3.47
CA VAL A 41 1.54 -2.63 2.56
C VAL A 41 1.74 -4.13 2.46
N PHE A 42 0.71 -4.88 2.85
CA PHE A 42 0.62 -6.34 2.71
C PHE A 42 -0.24 -6.67 1.50
N TYR A 43 0.25 -7.51 0.61
CA TYR A 43 -0.49 -7.93 -0.57
C TYR A 43 -1.16 -9.27 -0.38
N HIS A 44 -2.49 -9.30 -0.45
CA HIS A 44 -3.29 -10.52 -0.49
C HIS A 44 -3.72 -10.82 -1.93
N THR A 45 -2.73 -10.93 -2.80
CA THR A 45 -2.94 -11.01 -4.24
C THR A 45 -3.57 -12.33 -4.66
N LYS A 46 -4.62 -12.20 -5.46
CA LYS A 46 -5.21 -13.29 -6.26
C LYS A 46 -5.03 -12.91 -7.73
N ALA A 47 -4.12 -13.58 -8.41
CA ALA A 47 -3.94 -13.43 -9.85
C ALA A 47 -4.41 -14.71 -10.53
N ASP A 48 -5.06 -14.55 -11.67
CA ASP A 48 -5.37 -15.69 -12.53
C ASP A 48 -4.07 -16.22 -13.13
N ASP A 49 -4.05 -17.47 -13.58
CA ASP A 49 -2.89 -18.00 -14.28
C ASP A 49 -2.60 -17.17 -15.52
N LEU A 50 -1.31 -16.98 -15.80
CA LEU A 50 -0.87 -16.28 -17.00
C LEU A 50 -1.37 -17.04 -18.23
N SER A 51 -2.05 -16.34 -19.11
CA SER A 51 -2.65 -16.88 -20.35
C SER A 51 -1.88 -16.38 -21.58
N GLY A 52 -1.77 -17.22 -22.59
CA GLY A 52 -1.14 -16.88 -23.86
C GLY A 52 -0.19 -17.96 -24.39
N PRO A 53 0.46 -17.71 -25.54
CA PRO A 53 1.37 -18.69 -26.16
C PRO A 53 2.55 -19.05 -25.25
N TYR A 54 2.90 -20.35 -25.25
CA TYR A 54 4.05 -20.90 -24.53
C TYR A 54 4.02 -20.71 -23.00
N VAL A 55 2.85 -20.55 -22.40
CA VAL A 55 2.68 -20.47 -20.95
C VAL A 55 2.28 -21.83 -20.41
N PRO A 56 3.07 -22.46 -19.54
CA PRO A 56 2.65 -23.65 -18.82
C PRO A 56 1.49 -23.34 -17.85
N ALA A 57 0.65 -24.33 -17.57
CA ALA A 57 -0.39 -24.20 -16.58
C ALA A 57 0.18 -23.91 -15.17
N GLY A 58 -0.50 -23.09 -14.39
CA GLY A 58 -0.12 -22.74 -13.02
C GLY A 58 0.97 -21.66 -12.91
N VAL A 59 1.34 -21.01 -14.01
CA VAL A 59 2.26 -19.85 -13.98
C VAL A 59 1.50 -18.62 -13.50
N ASN A 60 1.99 -18.01 -12.43
CA ASN A 60 1.35 -16.91 -11.75
C ASN A 60 2.38 -15.89 -11.22
N ILE A 61 1.95 -14.85 -10.55
CA ILE A 61 2.80 -13.82 -9.98
C ILE A 61 2.47 -13.55 -8.51
N ASN A 62 3.46 -13.06 -7.76
CA ASN A 62 3.34 -12.75 -6.35
C ASN A 62 4.06 -11.44 -6.02
N PRO A 63 3.34 -10.30 -5.87
CA PRO A 63 3.93 -9.07 -5.37
C PRO A 63 4.44 -9.25 -3.94
N LYS A 64 5.57 -8.61 -3.64
CA LYS A 64 6.15 -8.58 -2.29
C LYS A 64 5.57 -7.47 -1.46
N ASP A 65 5.34 -7.75 -0.19
CA ASP A 65 5.05 -6.72 0.81
C ASP A 65 6.15 -5.67 0.83
N LEU A 66 5.78 -4.45 1.16
CA LEU A 66 6.71 -3.32 1.15
C LEU A 66 6.35 -2.27 2.20
N GLU A 67 7.32 -1.42 2.50
CA GLU A 67 7.14 -0.23 3.31
C GLU A 67 7.35 1.03 2.47
N THR A 68 6.59 2.06 2.76
CA THR A 68 6.68 3.36 2.10
C THR A 68 6.32 4.50 3.03
N LEU A 69 6.62 5.73 2.61
CA LEU A 69 6.23 6.92 3.34
C LEU A 69 4.74 7.19 3.12
N TYR A 70 4.03 7.44 4.22
CA TYR A 70 2.64 7.87 4.22
C TYR A 70 2.56 9.39 4.36
N ILE A 71 1.76 10.01 3.51
CA ILE A 71 1.44 11.44 3.53
C ILE A 71 -0.06 11.58 3.36
N ALA A 72 -0.71 12.37 4.22
CA ALA A 72 -2.12 12.68 4.05
C ALA A 72 -2.43 14.12 4.41
N TYR A 73 -3.42 14.68 3.72
CA TYR A 73 -4.10 15.90 4.07
C TYR A 73 -5.49 15.59 4.56
N VAL A 74 -5.85 16.16 5.71
CA VAL A 74 -7.15 15.94 6.35
C VAL A 74 -7.87 17.28 6.49
N ARG A 75 -9.14 17.29 6.15
CA ARG A 75 -10.06 18.40 6.33
C ARG A 75 -11.20 17.99 7.26
N HIS A 76 -11.34 18.69 8.38
CA HIS A 76 -12.54 18.61 9.20
C HIS A 76 -13.72 19.22 8.43
N ILE A 77 -14.85 18.49 8.33
CA ILE A 77 -16.02 18.91 7.56
C ILE A 77 -17.14 19.37 8.49
N TRP A 78 -17.50 18.55 9.45
CA TRP A 78 -18.45 18.84 10.52
C TRP A 78 -18.20 17.89 11.69
N SER A 79 -18.87 18.14 12.83
CA SER A 79 -18.63 17.39 14.07
C SER A 79 -18.50 15.88 13.84
N GLY A 80 -17.34 15.34 14.18
CA GLY A 80 -16.99 13.93 14.04
C GLY A 80 -16.64 13.46 12.62
N PHE A 81 -16.80 14.30 11.57
CA PHE A 81 -16.50 13.89 10.18
C PHE A 81 -15.30 14.61 9.60
N GLU A 82 -14.41 13.84 8.99
CA GLU A 82 -13.22 14.32 8.29
C GLU A 82 -13.13 13.73 6.88
N ALA A 83 -12.61 14.52 5.95
CA ALA A 83 -12.17 14.03 4.65
C ALA A 83 -10.64 13.91 4.68
N GLU A 84 -10.12 12.75 4.38
CA GLU A 84 -8.70 12.48 4.26
C GLU A 84 -8.33 12.16 2.81
N LEU A 85 -7.34 12.88 2.28
CA LEU A 85 -6.66 12.51 1.04
C LEU A 85 -5.30 11.92 1.39
N ALA A 86 -5.20 10.60 1.32
CA ALA A 86 -3.98 9.83 1.56
C ALA A 86 -3.21 9.61 0.26
N ILE A 87 -1.90 9.84 0.29
CA ILE A 87 -1.00 9.63 -0.86
C ILE A 87 0.31 9.06 -0.32
N GLY A 88 0.58 7.77 -0.56
CA GLY A 88 1.88 7.17 -0.26
C GLY A 88 2.99 7.69 -1.20
N TYR A 89 4.23 7.71 -0.75
CA TYR A 89 5.36 7.92 -1.66
C TYR A 89 5.46 6.72 -2.61
N PRO A 90 5.59 6.93 -3.94
CA PRO A 90 5.55 5.85 -4.91
C PRO A 90 6.69 4.83 -4.72
N PRO A 91 6.43 3.65 -4.13
CA PRO A 91 7.46 2.65 -3.90
C PRO A 91 7.82 1.90 -5.17
N LEU A 92 8.99 1.25 -5.17
CA LEU A 92 9.36 0.26 -6.17
C LEU A 92 8.92 -1.12 -5.70
N ALA A 93 7.78 -1.59 -6.20
CA ALA A 93 7.28 -2.93 -5.92
C ALA A 93 8.06 -3.98 -6.71
N LYS A 94 8.43 -5.08 -6.04
CA LYS A 94 9.04 -6.26 -6.65
C LYS A 94 7.99 -7.34 -6.80
N VAL A 95 7.96 -7.99 -7.97
CA VAL A 95 7.02 -9.05 -8.27
C VAL A 95 7.81 -10.32 -8.55
N GLU A 96 7.51 -11.37 -7.77
CA GLU A 96 8.09 -12.70 -7.97
C GLU A 96 7.20 -13.55 -8.85
N GLY A 97 7.82 -14.44 -9.60
CA GLY A 97 7.14 -15.52 -10.27
C GLY A 97 6.61 -16.53 -9.26
N LYS A 98 5.43 -17.09 -9.53
CA LYS A 98 4.80 -18.13 -8.72
C LYS A 98 4.28 -19.24 -9.63
N GLY A 99 4.52 -20.50 -9.26
CA GLY A 99 4.00 -21.67 -9.96
C GLY A 99 5.05 -22.75 -10.16
N PRO A 100 4.64 -23.92 -10.69
CA PRO A 100 5.53 -25.06 -10.87
C PRO A 100 6.52 -24.88 -12.04
N ALA A 101 6.43 -23.79 -12.79
CA ALA A 101 7.14 -23.65 -14.04
C ALA A 101 8.60 -23.28 -13.88
N THR A 102 9.42 -24.08 -14.49
CA THR A 102 10.63 -23.61 -15.17
C THR A 102 10.25 -23.33 -16.61
N LEU A 103 10.60 -22.17 -17.15
CA LEU A 103 10.56 -21.96 -18.60
C LEU A 103 11.85 -22.55 -19.17
N GLY A 104 11.78 -23.82 -19.59
CA GLY A 104 12.98 -24.60 -19.90
C GLY A 104 13.83 -24.82 -18.65
N SER A 105 15.11 -24.42 -18.70
CA SER A 105 16.05 -24.49 -17.58
C SER A 105 16.07 -23.21 -16.70
N VAL A 106 15.24 -22.22 -17.03
CA VAL A 106 15.22 -20.92 -16.31
C VAL A 106 14.29 -20.98 -15.12
N PRO A 107 14.77 -20.77 -13.87
CA PRO A 107 13.93 -20.70 -12.69
C PRO A 107 12.92 -19.55 -12.81
N TYR A 108 11.68 -19.79 -12.39
CA TYR A 108 10.62 -18.80 -12.36
C TYR A 108 10.07 -18.58 -10.95
N ASN A 109 9.79 -19.67 -10.23
CA ASN A 109 9.18 -19.61 -8.92
C ASN A 109 10.13 -18.98 -7.87
N GLY A 110 9.66 -17.93 -7.22
CA GLY A 110 10.42 -17.19 -6.20
C GLY A 110 11.46 -16.19 -6.77
N GLU A 111 11.63 -16.13 -8.07
CA GLU A 111 12.52 -15.16 -8.72
C GLU A 111 11.84 -13.83 -8.96
N VAL A 112 12.55 -12.71 -8.74
CA VAL A 112 12.02 -11.39 -9.06
C VAL A 112 12.01 -11.19 -10.57
N ILE A 113 10.84 -11.33 -11.17
CA ILE A 113 10.65 -11.28 -12.63
C ILE A 113 10.32 -9.90 -13.16
N SER A 114 9.76 -9.02 -12.32
CA SER A 114 9.45 -7.65 -12.72
C SER A 114 9.46 -6.69 -11.54
N THR A 115 9.54 -5.41 -11.87
CA THR A 115 9.36 -4.30 -10.93
C THR A 115 8.40 -3.29 -11.52
N ALA A 116 7.68 -2.58 -10.65
CA ALA A 116 6.82 -1.48 -11.05
C ALA A 116 6.76 -0.44 -9.93
N ARG A 117 6.56 0.82 -10.29
CA ARG A 117 6.13 1.85 -9.35
C ARG A 117 4.64 2.06 -9.47
N TRP A 118 4.02 2.45 -8.37
CA TRP A 118 2.62 2.82 -8.37
C TRP A 118 2.38 4.07 -7.55
N ILE A 119 1.31 4.78 -7.87
CA ILE A 119 0.74 5.84 -7.05
C ILE A 119 -0.72 5.51 -6.81
N SER A 120 -1.18 5.65 -5.57
CA SER A 120 -2.48 5.14 -5.13
C SER A 120 -3.20 6.15 -4.22
N PRO A 121 -3.54 7.37 -4.71
CA PRO A 121 -4.31 8.30 -3.93
C PRO A 121 -5.64 7.69 -3.51
N THR A 122 -5.97 7.87 -2.22
CA THR A 122 -7.21 7.40 -1.64
C THR A 122 -7.90 8.55 -0.92
N LEU A 123 -9.15 8.78 -1.27
CA LEU A 123 -10.00 9.77 -0.59
C LEU A 123 -10.93 9.02 0.37
N PHE A 124 -10.80 9.28 1.66
CA PHE A 124 -11.66 8.74 2.71
C PHE A 124 -12.61 9.81 3.24
N LEU A 125 -13.80 9.38 3.63
CA LEU A 125 -14.67 10.05 4.58
C LEU A 125 -14.59 9.26 5.88
N GLU A 126 -14.09 9.90 6.93
CA GLU A 126 -13.86 9.29 8.25
C GLU A 126 -14.88 9.80 9.26
N TYR A 127 -15.27 8.95 10.19
CA TYR A 127 -16.09 9.30 11.34
C TYR A 127 -15.38 8.95 12.64
N LYS A 128 -15.15 9.94 13.48
CA LYS A 128 -14.59 9.84 14.82
C LYS A 128 -15.71 9.69 15.85
N PHE A 129 -15.62 8.67 16.69
CA PHE A 129 -16.70 8.30 17.60
C PHE A 129 -16.79 9.14 18.87
N LEU A 130 -15.71 9.81 19.26
CA LEU A 130 -15.63 10.56 20.52
C LEU A 130 -15.44 12.06 20.25
N SER A 131 -15.61 12.85 21.30
CA SER A 131 -15.39 14.30 21.27
C SER A 131 -13.98 14.65 20.80
N GLU A 132 -13.82 15.78 20.12
CA GLU A 132 -12.54 16.32 19.66
C GLU A 132 -11.54 16.55 20.81
N SER A 133 -12.04 16.80 22.01
CA SER A 133 -11.22 16.93 23.24
C SER A 133 -10.76 15.59 23.84
N SER A 134 -11.22 14.45 23.27
CA SER A 134 -10.83 13.14 23.79
C SER A 134 -9.38 12.83 23.46
N LEU A 135 -8.63 12.33 24.45
CA LEU A 135 -7.24 11.90 24.30
C LEU A 135 -7.12 10.79 23.22
N PHE A 136 -8.08 9.86 23.21
CA PHE A 136 -8.18 8.77 22.24
C PHE A 136 -9.46 8.92 21.42
N GLN A 137 -9.33 8.90 20.09
CA GLN A 137 -10.47 8.98 19.19
C GLN A 137 -10.40 7.80 18.19
N PRO A 138 -11.14 6.72 18.44
CA PRO A 138 -11.34 5.70 17.43
C PRO A 138 -12.15 6.26 16.26
N TYR A 139 -11.82 5.79 15.06
CA TYR A 139 -12.50 6.20 13.85
C TYR A 139 -12.63 5.04 12.85
N ILE A 140 -13.59 5.18 11.96
CA ILE A 140 -13.75 4.34 10.78
C ILE A 140 -13.94 5.25 9.57
N GLY A 141 -13.61 4.74 8.39
CA GLY A 141 -13.79 5.48 7.15
C GLY A 141 -14.11 4.60 5.96
N VAL A 142 -14.79 5.20 5.01
CA VAL A 142 -15.06 4.63 3.70
C VAL A 142 -14.51 5.57 2.64
N GLY A 143 -14.06 5.02 1.53
CA GLY A 143 -13.39 5.85 0.54
C GLY A 143 -13.33 5.24 -0.85
N VAL A 144 -12.67 5.99 -1.73
CA VAL A 144 -12.36 5.59 -3.10
C VAL A 144 -10.86 5.66 -3.32
N ASN A 145 -10.31 4.57 -3.79
CA ASN A 145 -8.91 4.44 -4.18
C ASN A 145 -8.78 4.53 -5.69
N TYR A 146 -7.79 5.28 -6.17
CA TYR A 146 -7.32 5.26 -7.56
C TYR A 146 -5.88 4.81 -7.59
N THR A 147 -5.58 3.72 -8.28
CA THR A 147 -4.21 3.21 -8.43
C THR A 147 -3.78 3.21 -9.88
N THR A 148 -2.60 3.76 -10.15
CA THR A 148 -1.96 3.69 -11.47
C THR A 148 -0.51 3.22 -11.34
N PHE A 149 -0.02 2.54 -12.39
CA PHE A 149 1.28 1.90 -12.42
C PHE A 149 2.18 2.52 -13.48
N TYR A 150 3.44 2.74 -13.15
CA TYR A 150 4.45 3.30 -14.05
C TYR A 150 5.84 2.66 -13.77
N ASP A 151 6.87 3.00 -14.54
CA ASP A 151 8.22 2.41 -14.46
C ASP A 151 8.20 0.88 -14.39
N ARG A 152 7.37 0.28 -15.26
CA ARG A 152 7.18 -1.16 -15.33
C ARG A 152 8.32 -1.79 -16.10
N THR A 153 9.13 -2.58 -15.41
CA THR A 153 10.34 -3.17 -16.01
C THR A 153 10.36 -4.67 -15.76
N SER A 154 10.55 -5.43 -16.84
CA SER A 154 10.89 -6.85 -16.73
C SER A 154 12.38 -6.96 -16.38
N THR A 155 12.69 -7.74 -15.33
CA THR A 155 14.08 -7.97 -14.92
C THR A 155 14.85 -8.86 -15.91
N ALA A 156 16.15 -9.01 -15.72
CA ALA A 156 16.93 -9.97 -16.51
C ALA A 156 16.36 -11.40 -16.39
N GLN A 157 15.93 -11.78 -15.17
CA GLN A 157 15.30 -13.07 -14.91
C GLN A 157 13.93 -13.18 -15.59
N GLY A 158 13.10 -12.12 -15.53
CA GLY A 158 11.81 -12.06 -16.23
C GLY A 158 11.96 -12.14 -17.74
N ASN A 159 12.97 -11.48 -18.31
CA ASN A 159 13.28 -11.55 -19.73
C ASN A 159 13.75 -12.94 -20.14
N ALA A 160 14.65 -13.56 -19.35
CA ALA A 160 15.11 -14.91 -19.59
C ALA A 160 13.95 -15.92 -19.54
N ALA A 161 13.08 -15.80 -18.52
CA ALA A 161 11.90 -16.64 -18.38
C ALA A 161 10.86 -16.42 -19.48
N SER A 162 10.78 -15.24 -20.07
CA SER A 162 9.85 -14.92 -21.16
C SER A 162 10.38 -15.24 -22.56
N GLY A 163 11.67 -15.56 -22.67
CA GLY A 163 12.36 -15.82 -23.94
C GLY A 163 12.88 -14.57 -24.65
N GLY A 164 12.97 -13.42 -23.95
CA GLY A 164 13.52 -12.17 -24.47
C GLY A 164 13.03 -10.92 -23.76
N PRO A 165 13.49 -9.73 -24.19
CA PRO A 165 13.06 -8.45 -23.64
C PRO A 165 11.54 -8.33 -23.68
N THR A 166 10.93 -8.06 -22.50
CA THR A 166 9.49 -8.06 -22.33
C THR A 166 9.00 -6.69 -21.90
N LYS A 167 8.04 -6.14 -22.64
CA LYS A 167 7.34 -4.90 -22.33
C LYS A 167 6.11 -5.21 -21.48
N LEU A 168 6.00 -4.55 -20.32
CA LEU A 168 4.90 -4.73 -19.38
C LEU A 168 3.92 -3.56 -19.43
N SER A 169 2.63 -3.85 -19.40
CA SER A 169 1.56 -2.88 -19.29
C SER A 169 0.57 -3.33 -18.22
N LEU A 170 0.13 -2.39 -17.37
CA LEU A 170 -0.90 -2.59 -16.36
C LEU A 170 -1.96 -1.52 -16.53
N THR A 171 -3.22 -1.88 -16.42
CA THR A 171 -4.34 -0.92 -16.42
C THR A 171 -4.44 -0.24 -15.06
N SER A 172 -4.92 1.01 -15.04
CA SER A 172 -5.25 1.69 -13.79
C SER A 172 -6.52 1.10 -13.16
N SER A 173 -6.65 1.24 -11.86
CA SER A 173 -7.77 0.73 -11.08
C SER A 173 -8.46 1.84 -10.31
N VAL A 174 -9.80 1.74 -10.20
CA VAL A 174 -10.61 2.51 -9.25
C VAL A 174 -11.41 1.51 -8.43
N GLY A 175 -11.39 1.65 -7.11
CA GLY A 175 -12.10 0.72 -6.23
C GLY A 175 -12.45 1.32 -4.88
N PRO A 176 -13.34 0.66 -4.12
CA PRO A 176 -13.66 1.06 -2.76
C PRO A 176 -12.46 0.83 -1.83
N ALA A 177 -12.38 1.68 -0.82
CA ALA A 177 -11.42 1.55 0.26
C ALA A 177 -12.13 1.73 1.61
N TYR A 178 -11.60 1.09 2.65
CA TYR A 178 -12.11 1.16 4.00
C TYR A 178 -10.94 1.35 4.95
N THR A 179 -11.14 2.10 6.02
CA THR A 179 -10.14 2.33 7.06
C THR A 179 -10.76 2.25 8.44
N ALA A 180 -9.97 1.80 9.40
CA ALA A 180 -10.28 1.92 10.81
C ALA A 180 -9.01 2.24 11.58
N GLY A 181 -9.10 3.11 12.57
CA GLY A 181 -7.92 3.55 13.28
C GLY A 181 -8.20 4.20 14.61
N LEU A 182 -7.13 4.68 15.21
CA LEU A 182 -7.12 5.37 16.49
C LEU A 182 -6.23 6.60 16.36
N SER A 183 -6.77 7.76 16.77
CA SER A 183 -6.02 8.98 16.97
C SER A 183 -5.71 9.14 18.48
N PHE A 184 -4.48 9.53 18.76
CA PHE A 184 -4.03 9.94 20.10
C PHE A 184 -3.70 11.42 20.05
N ASN A 185 -4.53 12.26 20.72
CA ASN A 185 -4.48 13.70 20.70
C ASN A 185 -3.78 14.22 21.96
N PHE A 186 -2.47 14.42 21.92
CA PHE A 186 -1.71 14.85 23.09
C PHE A 186 -1.57 16.38 23.20
N SER A 187 -2.01 17.10 22.17
CA SER A 187 -2.21 18.55 22.21
C SER A 187 -3.28 18.96 21.20
N SER A 188 -3.71 20.24 21.22
CA SER A 188 -4.63 20.81 20.22
C SER A 188 -4.12 20.73 18.79
N ARG A 189 -2.80 20.63 18.59
CA ARG A 189 -2.18 20.63 17.25
C ARG A 189 -1.50 19.33 16.88
N TRP A 190 -1.01 18.57 17.87
CA TRP A 190 -0.19 17.39 17.59
C TRP A 190 -0.93 16.12 17.95
N HIS A 191 -0.92 15.18 17.02
CA HIS A 191 -1.63 13.92 17.10
C HIS A 191 -0.74 12.77 16.63
N LEU A 192 -0.97 11.59 17.16
CA LEU A 192 -0.47 10.32 16.61
C LEU A 192 -1.64 9.52 16.09
N TYR A 193 -1.43 8.83 14.99
CA TYR A 193 -2.43 7.98 14.36
C TYR A 193 -1.88 6.59 14.12
N ALA A 194 -2.73 5.60 14.34
CA ALA A 194 -2.50 4.24 13.90
C ALA A 194 -3.76 3.78 13.16
N SER A 195 -3.62 3.31 11.93
CA SER A 195 -4.76 2.83 11.15
C SER A 195 -4.44 1.58 10.36
N TYR A 196 -5.49 0.85 10.06
CA TYR A 196 -5.49 -0.29 9.15
C TYR A 196 -6.50 -0.03 8.04
N SER A 197 -6.04 -0.13 6.80
CA SER A 197 -6.86 0.13 5.62
C SER A 197 -6.85 -1.06 4.69
N ILE A 198 -7.93 -1.24 3.96
CA ILE A 198 -8.05 -2.21 2.86
C ILE A 198 -8.57 -1.48 1.63
N ALA A 199 -8.06 -1.83 0.47
CA ALA A 199 -8.56 -1.31 -0.79
C ALA A 199 -8.75 -2.42 -1.81
N ARG A 200 -9.68 -2.21 -2.74
CA ARG A 200 -9.81 -3.07 -3.91
C ARG A 200 -9.04 -2.47 -5.07
N VAL A 201 -8.04 -3.21 -5.54
CA VAL A 201 -7.20 -2.82 -6.70
C VAL A 201 -7.16 -3.98 -7.68
N ASP A 202 -7.86 -3.82 -8.79
CA ASP A 202 -7.98 -4.80 -9.86
C ASP A 202 -7.29 -4.24 -11.12
N THR A 203 -6.44 -5.03 -11.79
CA THR A 203 -5.71 -4.62 -13.00
C THR A 203 -5.51 -5.78 -13.95
N ASP A 204 -5.42 -5.46 -15.24
CA ASP A 204 -5.02 -6.41 -16.27
C ASP A 204 -3.55 -6.17 -16.63
N LEU A 205 -2.74 -7.21 -16.47
CA LEU A 205 -1.36 -7.25 -16.93
C LEU A 205 -1.31 -7.76 -18.37
N ARG A 206 -0.54 -7.06 -19.19
CA ARG A 206 -0.13 -7.49 -20.51
C ARG A 206 1.39 -7.48 -20.59
N ALA A 207 1.97 -8.63 -20.89
CA ALA A 207 3.38 -8.84 -21.17
C ALA A 207 3.58 -9.14 -22.66
N ASP A 208 4.41 -8.33 -23.33
CA ASP A 208 4.70 -8.45 -24.77
C ASP A 208 6.19 -8.73 -24.97
N THR A 209 6.50 -9.92 -25.44
CA THR A 209 7.86 -10.37 -25.74
C THR A 209 7.98 -10.58 -27.24
N ALA A 210 8.54 -9.60 -27.95
CA ALA A 210 8.72 -9.65 -29.43
C ALA A 210 7.42 -10.03 -30.19
N GLY A 211 6.27 -9.50 -29.77
CA GLY A 211 4.96 -9.76 -30.37
C GLY A 211 4.21 -10.98 -29.78
N VAL A 212 4.84 -11.75 -28.90
CA VAL A 212 4.15 -12.80 -28.12
C VAL A 212 3.50 -12.18 -26.93
N ILE A 213 2.16 -12.11 -26.93
CA ILE A 213 1.37 -11.45 -25.91
C ILE A 213 0.88 -12.47 -24.90
N ARG A 214 1.08 -12.16 -23.61
CA ARG A 214 0.57 -12.91 -22.47
C ARG A 214 -0.18 -11.98 -21.54
N THR A 215 -1.26 -12.45 -20.94
CA THR A 215 -2.14 -11.63 -20.10
C THR A 215 -2.55 -12.36 -18.84
N THR A 216 -2.82 -11.60 -17.77
CA THR A 216 -3.47 -12.10 -16.57
C THR A 216 -4.24 -10.99 -15.89
N HIS A 217 -5.35 -11.35 -15.25
CA HIS A 217 -6.09 -10.45 -14.36
C HIS A 217 -5.58 -10.60 -12.94
N ILE A 218 -5.33 -9.46 -12.28
CA ILE A 218 -4.72 -9.40 -10.95
C ILE A 218 -5.62 -8.61 -10.01
N ARG A 219 -5.98 -9.21 -8.89
CA ARG A 219 -6.61 -8.55 -7.73
C ARG A 219 -5.57 -8.46 -6.63
N PHE A 220 -5.03 -7.28 -6.40
CA PHE A 220 -3.93 -7.10 -5.44
C PHE A 220 -4.37 -7.22 -4.00
N GLY A 221 -5.59 -6.78 -3.64
CA GLY A 221 -6.11 -6.80 -2.29
C GLY A 221 -5.15 -6.19 -1.26
N PRO A 222 -4.62 -4.96 -1.48
CA PRO A 222 -3.68 -4.36 -0.55
C PRO A 222 -4.34 -4.11 0.81
N GLN A 223 -3.60 -4.39 1.86
CA GLN A 223 -3.90 -4.07 3.25
C GLN A 223 -2.76 -3.21 3.76
N ALA A 224 -3.07 -2.05 4.32
CA ALA A 224 -2.07 -1.10 4.78
C ALA A 224 -2.17 -0.89 6.28
N LEU A 225 -1.04 -1.03 6.98
CA LEU A 225 -0.87 -0.60 8.36
C LEU A 225 -0.11 0.71 8.35
N VAL A 226 -0.70 1.75 8.90
CA VAL A 226 -0.13 3.10 8.93
C VAL A 226 0.11 3.52 10.38
N VAL A 227 1.29 4.11 10.63
CA VAL A 227 1.59 4.85 11.86
C VAL A 227 2.10 6.22 11.46
N SER A 228 1.44 7.28 11.90
CA SER A 228 1.77 8.64 11.48
C SER A 228 1.63 9.67 12.59
N GLY A 229 2.43 10.74 12.50
CA GLY A 229 2.24 11.97 13.26
C GLY A 229 1.40 12.95 12.45
N GLY A 230 0.54 13.71 13.12
CA GLY A 230 -0.28 14.75 12.51
C GLY A 230 -0.08 16.11 13.16
N TYR A 231 -0.20 17.14 12.35
CA TYR A 231 -0.19 18.54 12.80
C TYR A 231 -1.40 19.28 12.25
N SER A 232 -2.18 19.89 13.15
CA SER A 232 -3.40 20.64 12.84
C SER A 232 -3.14 22.17 12.80
N PHE A 233 -3.78 22.85 11.84
CA PHE A 233 -3.62 24.29 11.58
C PHE A 233 -4.90 24.92 11.00
#